data_4f618bde98b36e239427df7f8de2c35b
#
_entry.id   4f618bde98b36e239427df7f8de2c35b
#
_cell.length_a   1.000
_cell.length_b   1.000
_cell.length_c   1.000
_cell.angle_alpha   90.00
_cell.angle_beta   90.00
_cell.angle_gamma   90.00
#
_symmetry.space_group_name_H-M   'P 1'
#
loop_
_entity.id
_entity.type
_entity.pdbx_description
1 polymer ?
#
loop_
_entity_poly.entity_id
_entity_poly.type
_entity_poly.pdbx_seq_one_letter_code
_entity_poly.pdbx_strand_id
1 'polypeptide(L)'
;MIAPTLTTERLIITPTTLDHWEAYAAAWANPRMTAFIGGEPRNRNTSWGKFLQGIGLWSLFGFGYWSFIDRANGKLLGNGGLAQFERGIAGLEGFPEVGWAFVPDAWGRGLATEAMAAVLAWSDTELKAPEVRCIIDPGNAASERVAAKLGFVKIGEAEDTIGRTNLYSRKPR
;
A
#
# COMPACT_ATOMS: atom_id res chain seq x y z
N MET A 1 1.33 18.52 3.42
CA MET A 1 1.02 18.45 1.97
C MET A 1 -0.23 17.62 1.79
N ILE A 2 -1.10 17.96 0.83
CA ILE A 2 -2.26 17.13 0.48
C ILE A 2 -1.82 16.17 -0.63
N ALA A 3 -2.23 14.91 -0.54
CA ALA A 3 -1.93 13.91 -1.58
C ALA A 3 -2.45 14.40 -2.95
N PRO A 4 -1.67 14.29 -4.03
CA PRO A 4 -2.19 14.56 -5.37
C PRO A 4 -3.18 13.47 -5.80
N THR A 5 -4.06 13.79 -6.73
CA THR A 5 -4.88 12.79 -7.41
C THR A 5 -4.14 12.29 -8.65
N LEU A 6 -3.99 10.97 -8.75
CA LEU A 6 -3.44 10.31 -9.93
C LEU A 6 -4.57 9.57 -10.64
N THR A 7 -4.57 9.56 -11.95
CA THR A 7 -5.60 8.90 -12.76
C THR A 7 -4.95 7.87 -13.67
N THR A 8 -5.50 6.67 -13.70
CA THR A 8 -5.09 5.60 -14.59
C THR A 8 -6.25 5.23 -15.52
N GLU A 9 -6.11 4.18 -16.31
CA GLU A 9 -7.18 3.70 -17.18
C GLU A 9 -8.45 3.36 -16.40
N ARG A 10 -8.30 2.64 -15.27
CA ARG A 10 -9.43 2.07 -14.51
C ARG A 10 -9.59 2.64 -13.10
N LEU A 11 -8.62 3.40 -12.60
CA LEU A 11 -8.61 3.88 -11.21
C LEU A 11 -8.46 5.39 -11.12
N ILE A 12 -9.08 5.95 -10.08
CA ILE A 12 -8.73 7.24 -9.50
C ILE A 12 -8.02 6.94 -8.18
N ILE A 13 -6.78 7.37 -8.08
CA ILE A 13 -5.93 7.24 -6.91
C ILE A 13 -5.97 8.60 -6.22
N THR A 14 -6.75 8.71 -5.16
CA THR A 14 -7.17 10.00 -4.60
C THR A 14 -6.77 10.13 -3.12
N PRO A 15 -6.58 11.35 -2.60
CA PRO A 15 -6.46 11.57 -1.18
C PRO A 15 -7.56 10.83 -0.40
N THR A 16 -7.19 10.21 0.70
CA THR A 16 -8.16 9.54 1.58
C THR A 16 -8.95 10.60 2.35
N THR A 17 -10.29 10.51 2.27
CA THR A 17 -11.23 11.40 2.97
C THR A 17 -12.19 10.59 3.85
N LEU A 18 -12.93 11.27 4.71
CA LEU A 18 -13.92 10.61 5.58
C LEU A 18 -15.02 9.87 4.80
N ASP A 19 -15.32 10.28 3.58
CA ASP A 19 -16.30 9.59 2.72
C ASP A 19 -15.87 8.15 2.38
N HIS A 20 -14.56 7.85 2.47
CA HIS A 20 -14.03 6.51 2.26
C HIS A 20 -14.10 5.61 3.50
N TRP A 21 -14.43 6.17 4.68
CA TRP A 21 -14.27 5.49 5.96
C TRP A 21 -15.03 4.17 6.06
N GLU A 22 -16.32 4.17 5.76
CA GLU A 22 -17.14 2.98 5.93
C GLU A 22 -16.68 1.84 5.02
N ALA A 23 -16.38 2.15 3.76
CA ALA A 23 -15.84 1.17 2.82
C ALA A 23 -14.46 0.66 3.23
N TYR A 24 -13.58 1.55 3.74
CA TYR A 24 -12.27 1.18 4.27
C TYR A 24 -12.41 0.23 5.47
N ALA A 25 -13.24 0.58 6.46
CA ALA A 25 -13.45 -0.24 7.65
C ALA A 25 -14.01 -1.63 7.28
N ALA A 26 -14.98 -1.69 6.38
CA ALA A 26 -15.54 -2.95 5.89
C ALA A 26 -14.49 -3.80 5.15
N ALA A 27 -13.65 -3.19 4.32
CA ALA A 27 -12.58 -3.89 3.62
C ALA A 27 -11.60 -4.55 4.60
N TRP A 28 -11.12 -3.80 5.59
CA TRP A 28 -10.15 -4.32 6.57
C TRP A 28 -10.74 -5.25 7.64
N ALA A 29 -12.05 -5.33 7.75
CA ALA A 29 -12.75 -6.36 8.53
C ALA A 29 -12.91 -7.68 7.77
N ASN A 30 -12.57 -7.73 6.48
CA ASN A 30 -12.68 -8.94 5.67
C ASN A 30 -11.46 -9.86 5.89
N PRO A 31 -11.65 -11.10 6.38
CA PRO A 31 -10.55 -12.01 6.69
C PRO A 31 -9.72 -12.41 5.45
N ARG A 32 -10.34 -12.42 4.27
CA ARG A 32 -9.59 -12.69 3.03
C ARG A 32 -8.59 -11.58 2.72
N MET A 33 -8.95 -10.32 2.95
CA MET A 33 -8.07 -9.18 2.70
C MET A 33 -6.88 -9.16 3.67
N THR A 34 -7.10 -9.55 4.92
CA THR A 34 -6.08 -9.49 5.98
C THR A 34 -5.21 -10.75 6.09
N ALA A 35 -5.54 -11.83 5.40
CA ALA A 35 -4.87 -13.13 5.54
C ALA A 35 -3.33 -13.05 5.46
N PHE A 36 -2.78 -12.17 4.62
CA PHE A 36 -1.34 -11.92 4.47
C PHE A 36 -0.92 -10.51 4.93
N ILE A 37 -1.82 -9.79 5.62
CA ILE A 37 -1.56 -8.43 6.11
C ILE A 37 -2.03 -8.35 7.56
N GLY A 38 -1.25 -8.93 8.46
CA GLY A 38 -1.57 -8.99 9.89
C GLY A 38 -2.30 -10.25 10.33
N GLY A 39 -2.75 -11.09 9.40
CA GLY A 39 -3.36 -12.40 9.68
C GLY A 39 -4.81 -12.36 10.20
N GLU A 40 -5.23 -11.28 10.86
CA GLU A 40 -6.52 -11.15 11.51
C GLU A 40 -7.34 -9.97 10.99
N PRO A 41 -8.68 -10.13 10.87
CA PRO A 41 -9.57 -9.02 10.56
C PRO A 41 -9.43 -7.89 11.57
N ARG A 42 -9.40 -6.65 11.08
CA ARG A 42 -9.28 -5.49 11.96
C ARG A 42 -10.66 -5.07 12.47
N ASN A 43 -10.74 -4.82 13.77
CA ASN A 43 -11.90 -4.12 14.33
C ASN A 43 -11.91 -2.64 13.91
N ARG A 44 -13.05 -1.96 14.12
CA ARG A 44 -13.22 -0.54 13.70
C ARG A 44 -12.21 0.39 14.34
N ASN A 45 -11.85 0.20 15.62
CA ASN A 45 -10.89 1.06 16.31
C ASN A 45 -9.49 0.94 15.69
N THR A 46 -9.02 -0.29 15.46
CA THR A 46 -7.73 -0.54 14.79
C THR A 46 -7.73 0.05 13.36
N SER A 47 -8.81 -0.17 12.62
CA SER A 47 -8.97 0.40 11.28
C SER A 47 -8.96 1.92 11.30
N TRP A 48 -9.61 2.55 12.29
CA TRP A 48 -9.63 4.01 12.45
C TRP A 48 -8.23 4.59 12.66
N GLY A 49 -7.45 3.99 13.57
CA GLY A 49 -6.06 4.41 13.79
C GLY A 49 -5.20 4.31 12.53
N LYS A 50 -5.34 3.21 11.76
CA LYS A 50 -4.61 3.01 10.50
C LYS A 50 -5.08 3.94 9.39
N PHE A 51 -6.36 4.24 9.34
CA PHE A 51 -6.93 5.21 8.40
C PHE A 51 -6.37 6.62 8.65
N LEU A 52 -6.39 7.09 9.89
CA LEU A 52 -5.80 8.37 10.26
C LEU A 52 -4.29 8.41 10.07
N GLN A 53 -3.58 7.31 10.37
CA GLN A 53 -2.14 7.19 10.13
C GLN A 53 -1.81 7.40 8.65
N GLY A 54 -2.55 6.76 7.74
CA GLY A 54 -2.35 6.90 6.29
C GLY A 54 -2.50 8.35 5.81
N ILE A 55 -3.45 9.09 6.39
CA ILE A 55 -3.65 10.51 6.09
C ILE A 55 -2.53 11.36 6.71
N GLY A 56 -2.17 11.08 7.97
CA GLY A 56 -1.16 11.84 8.72
C GLY A 56 0.24 11.81 8.09
N LEU A 57 0.61 10.70 7.44
CA LEU A 57 1.90 10.56 6.75
C LEU A 57 2.14 11.69 5.72
N TRP A 58 1.10 12.12 5.00
CA TRP A 58 1.20 13.20 4.02
C TRP A 58 1.62 14.53 4.63
N SER A 59 1.14 14.84 5.83
CA SER A 59 1.49 16.07 6.53
C SER A 59 2.90 16.04 7.09
N LEU A 60 3.37 14.87 7.54
CA LEU A 60 4.67 14.71 8.20
C LEU A 60 5.81 14.51 7.20
N PHE A 61 5.60 13.68 6.18
CA PHE A 61 6.67 13.24 5.28
C PHE A 61 6.52 13.71 3.84
N GLY A 62 5.38 14.30 3.45
CA GLY A 62 5.11 14.68 2.07
C GLY A 62 4.77 13.50 1.16
N PHE A 63 4.59 12.30 1.72
CA PHE A 63 4.06 11.12 1.07
C PHE A 63 3.21 10.30 2.05
N GLY A 64 2.37 9.41 1.54
CA GLY A 64 1.46 8.64 2.38
C GLY A 64 0.66 7.64 1.55
N TYR A 65 -0.47 7.23 2.10
CA TYR A 65 -1.39 6.33 1.42
C TYR A 65 -2.51 7.09 0.73
N TRP A 66 -2.95 6.53 -0.40
CA TRP A 66 -4.11 6.94 -1.17
C TRP A 66 -5.25 5.93 -1.01
N SER A 67 -6.44 6.36 -1.34
CA SER A 67 -7.58 5.50 -1.65
C SER A 67 -7.62 5.19 -3.14
N PHE A 68 -7.87 3.93 -3.49
CA PHE A 68 -8.00 3.45 -4.86
C PHE A 68 -9.49 3.30 -5.20
N ILE A 69 -9.96 4.13 -6.10
CA ILE A 69 -11.38 4.23 -6.47
C ILE A 69 -11.58 3.69 -7.90
N ASP A 70 -12.57 2.85 -8.09
CA ASP A 70 -12.99 2.37 -9.41
C ASP A 70 -13.59 3.53 -10.21
N ARG A 71 -13.00 3.84 -11.36
CA ARG A 71 -13.50 4.92 -12.23
C ARG A 71 -14.89 4.66 -12.79
N ALA A 72 -15.29 3.40 -12.94
CA ALA A 72 -16.56 3.05 -13.55
C ALA A 72 -17.76 3.27 -12.62
N ASN A 73 -17.56 3.14 -11.30
CA ASN A 73 -18.67 3.13 -10.36
C ASN A 73 -18.41 3.87 -9.02
N GLY A 74 -17.23 4.47 -8.85
CA GLY A 74 -16.88 5.24 -7.65
C GLY A 74 -16.63 4.41 -6.39
N LYS A 75 -16.56 3.09 -6.47
CA LYS A 75 -16.36 2.23 -5.30
C LYS A 75 -14.89 2.24 -4.86
N LEU A 76 -14.67 2.24 -3.54
CA LEU A 76 -13.35 1.98 -2.96
C LEU A 76 -12.97 0.53 -3.22
N LEU A 77 -11.86 0.33 -3.92
CA LEU A 77 -11.28 -1.00 -4.21
C LEU A 77 -10.11 -1.37 -3.32
N GLY A 78 -9.52 -0.40 -2.63
CA GLY A 78 -8.36 -0.62 -1.79
C GLY A 78 -7.66 0.66 -1.38
N ASN A 79 -6.50 0.50 -0.82
CA ASN A 79 -5.62 1.61 -0.44
C ASN A 79 -4.15 1.17 -0.53
N GLY A 80 -3.27 2.13 -0.65
CA GLY A 80 -1.82 1.89 -0.70
C GLY A 80 -1.05 3.16 -0.98
N GLY A 81 0.26 3.05 -1.02
CA GLY A 81 1.15 4.18 -1.22
C GLY A 81 2.52 3.95 -0.62
N LEU A 82 3.10 5.03 -0.10
CA LEU A 82 4.37 5.01 0.60
C LEU A 82 4.17 5.38 2.07
N ALA A 83 5.00 4.82 2.93
CA ALA A 83 4.93 5.07 4.36
C ALA A 83 6.33 5.14 4.98
N GLN A 84 6.40 5.77 6.13
CA GLN A 84 7.51 5.69 7.06
C GLN A 84 6.94 5.15 8.37
N PHE A 85 7.09 3.85 8.58
CA PHE A 85 6.63 3.20 9.81
C PHE A 85 7.82 2.85 10.70
N GLU A 86 7.67 3.04 11.99
CA GLU A 86 8.63 2.63 13.02
C GLU A 86 8.45 1.13 13.33
N ARG A 87 8.82 0.27 12.36
CA ARG A 87 8.64 -1.18 12.50
C ARG A 87 9.75 -1.88 13.27
N GLY A 88 10.90 -1.23 13.48
CA GLY A 88 12.10 -1.87 14.03
C GLY A 88 12.74 -2.90 13.09
N ILE A 89 12.48 -2.80 11.78
CA ILE A 89 13.06 -3.66 10.75
C ILE A 89 14.21 -2.90 10.10
N ALA A 90 15.46 -3.27 10.44
CA ALA A 90 16.67 -2.57 9.97
C ALA A 90 16.71 -2.40 8.43
N GLY A 91 16.19 -3.36 7.68
CA GLY A 91 16.12 -3.30 6.23
C GLY A 91 15.11 -2.30 5.66
N LEU A 92 14.21 -1.71 6.46
CA LEU A 92 13.26 -0.68 6.06
C LEU A 92 13.68 0.71 6.53
N GLU A 93 14.52 0.80 7.54
CA GLU A 93 14.91 2.08 8.14
C GLU A 93 15.57 3.01 7.11
N GLY A 94 15.08 4.25 7.05
CA GLY A 94 15.59 5.26 6.12
C GLY A 94 15.07 5.17 4.68
N PHE A 95 14.20 4.20 4.37
CA PHE A 95 13.59 4.04 3.05
C PHE A 95 12.06 4.17 3.11
N PRO A 96 11.42 4.86 2.15
CA PRO A 96 9.97 4.82 2.04
C PRO A 96 9.49 3.36 1.81
N GLU A 97 8.58 2.90 2.67
CA GLU A 97 7.97 1.57 2.55
C GLU A 97 6.77 1.63 1.62
N VAL A 98 6.77 0.82 0.59
CA VAL A 98 5.65 0.70 -0.37
C VAL A 98 4.70 -0.39 0.09
N GLY A 99 3.39 -0.08 0.12
CA GLY A 99 2.37 -1.04 0.49
C GLY A 99 1.09 -0.87 -0.32
N TRP A 100 0.37 -1.96 -0.52
CA TRP A 100 -0.92 -2.01 -1.21
C TRP A 100 -1.82 -3.08 -0.63
N ALA A 101 -3.13 -2.82 -0.66
CA ALA A 101 -4.16 -3.78 -0.32
C ALA A 101 -5.40 -3.51 -1.17
N PHE A 102 -6.02 -4.58 -1.68
CA PHE A 102 -7.23 -4.51 -2.50
C PHE A 102 -8.28 -5.46 -1.95
N VAL A 103 -9.54 -5.07 -2.05
CA VAL A 103 -10.67 -5.93 -1.71
C VAL A 103 -10.68 -7.18 -2.59
N PRO A 104 -11.16 -8.34 -2.09
CA PRO A 104 -11.13 -9.60 -2.83
C PRO A 104 -11.75 -9.54 -4.23
N ASP A 105 -12.81 -8.76 -4.41
CA ASP A 105 -13.52 -8.61 -5.69
C ASP A 105 -12.70 -7.87 -6.76
N ALA A 106 -11.63 -7.20 -6.34
CA ALA A 106 -10.70 -6.51 -7.24
C ALA A 106 -9.49 -7.37 -7.64
N TRP A 107 -9.31 -8.56 -7.05
CA TRP A 107 -8.17 -9.42 -7.31
C TRP A 107 -8.18 -10.04 -8.71
N GLY A 108 -7.00 -10.43 -9.19
CA GLY A 108 -6.85 -11.09 -10.49
C GLY A 108 -7.04 -10.19 -11.71
N ARG A 109 -7.40 -8.93 -11.52
CA ARG A 109 -7.71 -7.96 -12.57
C ARG A 109 -6.54 -7.05 -12.97
N GLY A 110 -5.37 -7.20 -12.34
CA GLY A 110 -4.19 -6.36 -12.59
C GLY A 110 -4.24 -4.97 -11.96
N LEU A 111 -5.27 -4.65 -11.16
CA LEU A 111 -5.50 -3.32 -10.59
C LEU A 111 -4.40 -2.91 -9.60
N ALA A 112 -3.85 -3.85 -8.82
CA ALA A 112 -2.74 -3.57 -7.91
C ALA A 112 -1.48 -3.13 -8.68
N THR A 113 -1.17 -3.80 -9.79
CA THR A 113 -0.04 -3.42 -10.65
C THR A 113 -0.27 -2.04 -11.27
N GLU A 114 -1.48 -1.76 -11.76
CA GLU A 114 -1.85 -0.48 -12.37
C GLU A 114 -1.75 0.68 -11.36
N ALA A 115 -2.36 0.53 -10.18
CA ALA A 115 -2.31 1.54 -9.14
C ALA A 115 -0.87 1.84 -8.70
N MET A 116 -0.14 0.78 -8.38
CA MET A 116 1.21 0.95 -7.83
C MET A 116 2.23 1.39 -8.88
N ALA A 117 2.00 1.12 -10.17
CA ALA A 117 2.81 1.71 -11.24
C ALA A 117 2.67 3.24 -11.27
N ALA A 118 1.45 3.77 -11.12
CA ALA A 118 1.22 5.21 -11.05
C ALA A 118 1.81 5.83 -9.77
N VAL A 119 1.65 5.18 -8.63
CA VAL A 119 2.24 5.62 -7.35
C VAL A 119 3.76 5.65 -7.43
N LEU A 120 4.38 4.63 -8.00
CA LEU A 120 5.84 4.57 -8.14
C LEU A 120 6.37 5.57 -9.17
N ALA A 121 5.66 5.82 -10.27
CA ALA A 121 6.02 6.88 -11.20
C ALA A 121 5.99 8.26 -10.52
N TRP A 122 4.98 8.53 -9.69
CA TRP A 122 4.95 9.73 -8.86
C TRP A 122 6.13 9.77 -7.87
N SER A 123 6.44 8.65 -7.22
CA SER A 123 7.59 8.57 -6.31
C SER A 123 8.91 8.87 -7.03
N ASP A 124 9.09 8.37 -8.24
CA ASP A 124 10.31 8.56 -9.03
C ASP A 124 10.49 10.02 -9.47
N THR A 125 9.41 10.73 -9.80
CA THR A 125 9.44 12.09 -10.35
C THR A 125 9.34 13.18 -9.29
N GLU A 126 8.43 13.02 -8.33
CA GLU A 126 8.09 14.07 -7.35
C GLU A 126 8.85 13.88 -6.03
N LEU A 127 8.80 12.68 -5.46
CA LEU A 127 9.51 12.37 -4.21
C LEU A 127 11.02 12.21 -4.45
N LYS A 128 11.40 11.73 -5.65
CA LYS A 128 12.80 11.47 -6.05
C LYS A 128 13.53 10.57 -5.05
N ALA A 129 12.78 9.61 -4.48
CA ALA A 129 13.37 8.64 -3.57
C ALA A 129 14.41 7.78 -4.30
N PRO A 130 15.66 7.70 -3.82
CA PRO A 130 16.70 6.94 -4.51
C PRO A 130 16.45 5.43 -4.49
N GLU A 131 15.64 4.98 -3.56
CA GLU A 131 15.22 3.59 -3.38
C GLU A 131 13.94 3.57 -2.56
N VAL A 132 13.05 2.63 -2.90
CA VAL A 132 11.86 2.31 -2.10
C VAL A 132 11.87 0.81 -1.77
N ARG A 133 11.32 0.43 -0.63
CA ARG A 133 11.30 -0.96 -0.16
C ARG A 133 9.89 -1.42 0.15
N CYS A 134 9.67 -2.72 0.15
CA CYS A 134 8.44 -3.32 0.67
C CYS A 134 8.74 -4.65 1.34
N ILE A 135 7.84 -5.04 2.23
CA ILE A 135 7.83 -6.36 2.84
C ILE A 135 6.61 -7.14 2.34
N ILE A 136 6.79 -8.43 2.13
CA ILE A 136 5.73 -9.32 1.67
C ILE A 136 5.82 -10.62 2.47
N ASP A 137 4.70 -11.03 3.04
CA ASP A 137 4.58 -12.30 3.76
C ASP A 137 4.99 -13.48 2.85
N PRO A 138 5.84 -14.41 3.34
CA PRO A 138 6.21 -15.61 2.60
C PRO A 138 4.97 -16.48 2.33
N GLY A 139 4.49 -16.55 1.15
CA GLY A 139 3.25 -17.25 0.77
C GLY A 139 2.24 -16.34 0.11
N ASN A 140 2.43 -15.02 0.19
CA ASN A 140 1.62 -14.06 -0.57
C ASN A 140 2.11 -13.95 -2.03
N ALA A 141 2.00 -15.06 -2.77
CA ALA A 141 2.44 -15.14 -4.17
C ALA A 141 1.77 -14.11 -5.08
N ALA A 142 0.59 -13.61 -4.71
CA ALA A 142 -0.09 -12.56 -5.47
C ALA A 142 0.68 -11.23 -5.36
N SER A 143 1.05 -10.81 -4.15
CA SER A 143 1.85 -9.60 -3.94
C SER A 143 3.27 -9.74 -4.48
N GLU A 144 3.90 -10.92 -4.40
CA GLU A 144 5.21 -11.16 -5.01
C GLU A 144 5.19 -10.97 -6.53
N ARG A 145 4.13 -11.44 -7.22
CA ARG A 145 3.96 -11.20 -8.65
C ARG A 145 3.76 -9.73 -8.99
N VAL A 146 3.04 -8.98 -8.16
CA VAL A 146 2.89 -7.52 -8.33
C VAL A 146 4.24 -6.84 -8.15
N ALA A 147 4.97 -7.15 -7.08
CA ALA A 147 6.30 -6.60 -6.82
C ALA A 147 7.26 -6.85 -7.99
N ALA A 148 7.34 -8.08 -8.50
CA ALA A 148 8.19 -8.43 -9.63
C ALA A 148 7.86 -7.62 -10.90
N LYS A 149 6.57 -7.46 -11.23
CA LYS A 149 6.12 -6.65 -12.37
C LYS A 149 6.50 -5.18 -12.22
N LEU A 150 6.53 -4.67 -11.00
CA LEU A 150 6.90 -3.29 -10.68
C LEU A 150 8.41 -3.08 -10.59
N GLY A 151 9.20 -4.13 -10.70
CA GLY A 151 10.67 -4.07 -10.71
C GLY A 151 11.31 -4.17 -9.33
N PHE A 152 10.57 -4.62 -8.33
CA PHE A 152 11.16 -4.98 -7.06
C PHE A 152 11.94 -6.29 -7.17
N VAL A 153 13.08 -6.34 -6.47
CA VAL A 153 13.91 -7.54 -6.31
C VAL A 153 13.98 -7.90 -4.82
N LYS A 154 13.92 -9.19 -4.52
CA LYS A 154 14.12 -9.68 -3.15
C LYS A 154 15.58 -9.44 -2.75
N ILE A 155 15.80 -8.78 -1.60
CA ILE A 155 17.11 -8.46 -1.07
C ILE A 155 17.40 -9.19 0.24
N GLY A 156 16.43 -9.84 0.83
CA GLY A 156 16.61 -10.59 2.08
C GLY A 156 15.30 -11.01 2.72
N GLU A 157 15.41 -11.37 3.97
CA GLU A 157 14.31 -11.70 4.86
C GLU A 157 14.48 -10.92 6.16
N ALA A 158 13.39 -10.64 6.83
CA ALA A 158 13.36 -9.99 8.13
C ALA A 158 12.29 -10.64 9.01
N GLU A 159 12.28 -10.28 10.27
CA GLU A 159 11.18 -10.59 11.18
C GLU A 159 10.47 -9.29 11.55
N ASP A 160 9.15 -9.29 11.51
CA ASP A 160 8.30 -8.26 12.05
C ASP A 160 7.52 -8.79 13.26
N THR A 161 6.58 -8.00 13.77
CA THR A 161 5.75 -8.39 14.93
C THR A 161 4.82 -9.56 14.65
N ILE A 162 4.67 -9.98 13.40
CA ILE A 162 3.78 -11.05 12.96
C ILE A 162 4.58 -12.32 12.64
N GLY A 163 5.87 -12.18 12.31
CA GLY A 163 6.78 -13.28 11.97
C GLY A 163 7.72 -12.96 10.82
N ARG A 164 8.14 -13.99 10.08
CA ARG A 164 9.06 -13.83 8.93
C ARG A 164 8.38 -13.07 7.79
N THR A 165 9.13 -12.17 7.20
CA THR A 165 8.73 -11.44 6.00
C THR A 165 9.86 -11.39 4.98
N ASN A 166 9.53 -11.38 3.70
CA ASN A 166 10.47 -11.17 2.62
C ASN A 166 10.65 -9.67 2.38
N LEU A 167 11.90 -9.21 2.29
CA LEU A 167 12.26 -7.82 2.04
C LEU A 167 12.62 -7.63 0.56
N TYR A 168 12.03 -6.61 -0.05
CA TYR A 168 12.23 -6.25 -1.45
C TYR A 168 12.67 -4.81 -1.59
N SER A 169 13.46 -4.53 -2.63
CA SER A 169 13.95 -3.19 -2.97
C SER A 169 13.66 -2.87 -4.44
N ARG A 170 13.41 -1.59 -4.72
CA ARG A 170 13.28 -1.04 -6.06
C ARG A 170 13.98 0.33 -6.13
N LYS A 171 14.81 0.53 -7.16
CA LYS A 171 15.35 1.83 -7.54
C LYS A 171 14.46 2.48 -8.61
N PRO A 172 14.48 3.81 -8.73
CA PRO A 172 13.78 4.54 -9.79
C PRO A 172 14.13 3.98 -11.18
N ARG A 173 13.19 4.10 -12.11
CA ARG A 173 13.37 3.71 -13.52
C ARG A 173 13.49 4.94 -14.40
#